data_d00135834726541602f7186fc1bf4a04
#
_entry.id   d00135834726541602f7186fc1bf4a04
#
_cell.length_a   1.000
_cell.length_b   1.000
_cell.length_c   1.000
_cell.angle_alpha   90.00
_cell.angle_beta   90.00
_cell.angle_gamma   90.00
#
_symmetry.space_group_name_H-M   'P 1'
#
loop_
_entity.id
_entity.type
_entity.pdbx_description
1 polymer ?
#
loop_
_entity_poly.entity_id
_entity_poly.type
_entity_poly.pdbx_seq_one_letter_code
_entity_poly.pdbx_strand_id
1 'polypeptide(L)'
;MQKTMPAIVKAKAEPGLWLEQVPVPEVGPDDVLIRTKKASICGTDIHIYNWDAWAQKTIPVPMTIGHEFVGEIAATGSNVRGFAEGDLVVGEGHITCGHCRNC
;
A
#
# COMPACT_ATOMS: atom_id res chain seq x y z
N MET A 1 -8.07 7.59 -16.67
CA MET A 1 -7.75 6.94 -15.38
C MET A 1 -8.70 7.45 -14.31
N GLN A 2 -9.12 6.59 -13.41
CA GLN A 2 -10.00 6.99 -12.31
C GLN A 2 -9.28 7.97 -11.38
N LYS A 3 -10.01 8.94 -10.83
CA LYS A 3 -9.44 9.88 -9.87
C LYS A 3 -9.48 9.33 -8.45
N THR A 4 -10.47 8.47 -8.16
CA THR A 4 -10.65 7.85 -6.84
C THR A 4 -10.81 6.35 -7.00
N MET A 5 -10.59 5.64 -5.89
CA MET A 5 -10.72 4.19 -5.83
C MET A 5 -11.26 3.78 -4.46
N PRO A 6 -11.95 2.63 -4.38
CA PRO A 6 -12.32 2.09 -3.07
C PRO A 6 -11.08 1.57 -2.36
N ALA A 7 -10.99 1.81 -1.07
CA ALA A 7 -9.87 1.33 -0.25
C ALA A 7 -10.34 1.04 1.18
N ILE A 8 -9.61 0.15 1.83
CA ILE A 8 -9.80 -0.11 3.25
C ILE A 8 -8.92 0.87 4.02
N VAL A 9 -9.54 1.66 4.89
CA VAL A 9 -8.89 2.78 5.56
C VAL A 9 -9.07 2.66 7.06
N LYS A 10 -7.99 2.93 7.80
CA LYS A 10 -8.07 3.20 9.24
C LYS A 10 -8.47 4.67 9.40
N ALA A 11 -9.76 4.91 9.38
CA ALA A 11 -10.30 6.28 9.37
C ALA A 11 -10.39 6.90 10.75
N LYS A 12 -10.46 6.07 11.80
CA LYS A 12 -10.66 6.53 13.18
C LYS A 12 -9.72 5.78 14.12
N ALA A 13 -9.35 6.44 15.21
CA ALA A 13 -8.50 5.87 16.27
C ALA A 13 -9.32 5.00 17.22
N GLU A 14 -9.90 3.93 16.69
CA GLU A 14 -10.74 2.97 17.43
C GLU A 14 -10.74 1.63 16.70
N PRO A 15 -11.19 0.53 17.30
CA PRO A 15 -11.30 -0.75 16.61
C PRO A 15 -12.16 -0.66 15.37
N GLY A 16 -11.76 -1.40 14.33
CA GLY A 16 -12.47 -1.46 13.05
C GLY A 16 -11.66 -0.97 11.89
N LEU A 17 -12.19 -1.15 10.70
CA LEU A 17 -11.68 -0.64 9.43
C LEU A 17 -12.87 -0.20 8.60
N TRP A 18 -12.65 0.78 7.73
CA TRP A 18 -13.73 1.40 6.97
C TRP A 18 -13.43 1.33 5.48
N LEU A 19 -14.46 1.04 4.68
CA LEU A 19 -14.37 1.10 3.22
C LEU A 19 -14.67 2.54 2.79
N GLU A 20 -13.71 3.17 2.12
CA GLU A 20 -13.83 4.56 1.70
C GLU A 20 -13.33 4.76 0.28
N GLN A 21 -13.76 5.84 -0.36
CA GLN A 21 -13.18 6.29 -1.61
C GLN A 21 -11.99 7.18 -1.30
N VAL A 22 -10.85 6.83 -1.86
CA VAL A 22 -9.61 7.58 -1.66
C VAL A 22 -9.04 7.99 -3.02
N PRO A 23 -8.21 9.05 -3.06
CA PRO A 23 -7.55 9.41 -4.32
C PRO A 23 -6.65 8.28 -4.80
N VAL A 24 -6.62 8.07 -6.12
CA VAL A 24 -5.61 7.19 -6.73
C VAL A 24 -4.26 7.90 -6.59
N PRO A 25 -3.21 7.20 -6.09
CA PRO A 25 -1.91 7.84 -5.90
C PRO A 25 -1.31 8.34 -7.21
N GLU A 26 -0.57 9.43 -7.14
CA GLU A 26 0.19 9.94 -8.27
C GLU A 26 1.48 9.12 -8.43
N VAL A 27 1.91 8.95 -9.68
CA VAL A 27 3.13 8.22 -10.00
C VAL A 27 4.30 9.19 -10.05
N GLY A 28 5.22 9.04 -9.10
CA GLY A 28 6.47 9.79 -9.12
C GLY A 28 7.44 9.24 -10.18
N PRO A 29 8.55 9.94 -10.43
CA PRO A 29 9.49 9.54 -11.48
C PRO A 29 10.12 8.16 -11.28
N ASP A 30 10.24 7.72 -10.04
CA ASP A 30 10.86 6.42 -9.71
C ASP A 30 9.83 5.37 -9.27
N ASP A 31 8.55 5.66 -9.44
CA ASP A 31 7.46 4.83 -8.93
C ASP A 31 6.78 4.02 -10.02
N VAL A 32 6.10 2.97 -9.61
CA VAL A 32 5.12 2.27 -10.44
C VAL A 32 3.76 2.33 -9.77
N LEU A 33 2.71 2.48 -10.55
CA LEU A 33 1.33 2.39 -10.06
C LEU A 33 0.82 0.98 -10.37
N ILE A 34 0.34 0.30 -9.36
CA ILE A 34 -0.11 -1.08 -9.48
C ILE A 34 -1.62 -1.13 -9.29
N ARG A 35 -2.33 -1.74 -10.26
CA ARG A 35 -3.73 -2.07 -10.08
C ARG A 35 -3.81 -3.39 -9.33
N THR A 36 -4.16 -3.31 -8.06
CA THR A 36 -4.24 -4.49 -7.19
C THR A 36 -5.33 -5.44 -7.68
N LYS A 37 -4.97 -6.70 -7.86
CA LYS A 37 -5.89 -7.76 -8.26
C LYS A 37 -6.32 -8.61 -7.08
N LYS A 38 -5.39 -8.94 -6.19
CA LYS A 38 -5.65 -9.71 -4.99
C LYS A 38 -4.79 -9.19 -3.86
N ALA A 39 -5.30 -9.32 -2.64
CA ALA A 39 -4.58 -8.95 -1.43
C ALA A 39 -4.78 -10.01 -0.37
N SER A 40 -3.88 -10.08 0.58
CA SER A 40 -4.00 -10.97 1.73
C SER A 40 -3.91 -10.16 3.02
N ILE A 41 -4.26 -10.82 4.11
CA ILE A 41 -4.28 -10.23 5.45
C ILE A 41 -3.07 -10.71 6.22
N CYS A 42 -2.32 -9.77 6.77
CA CYS A 42 -1.18 -10.02 7.64
C CYS A 42 -1.59 -9.82 9.10
N GLY A 43 -0.83 -10.40 10.03
CA GLY A 43 -1.04 -10.16 11.46
C GLY A 43 -1.02 -8.68 11.85
N THR A 44 -0.23 -7.87 11.15
CA THR A 44 -0.19 -6.42 11.35
C THR A 44 -1.56 -5.79 11.10
N ASP A 45 -2.28 -6.24 10.09
CA ASP A 45 -3.62 -5.73 9.77
C ASP A 45 -4.60 -6.04 10.90
N ILE A 46 -4.45 -7.17 11.57
CA ILE A 46 -5.27 -7.55 12.72
C ILE A 46 -4.98 -6.64 13.91
N HIS A 47 -3.72 -6.31 14.17
CA HIS A 47 -3.35 -5.34 15.20
C HIS A 47 -3.97 -3.98 14.95
N ILE A 48 -3.96 -3.54 13.69
CA ILE A 48 -4.57 -2.26 13.29
C ILE A 48 -6.09 -2.31 13.47
N TYR A 49 -6.71 -3.42 13.05
CA TYR A 49 -8.16 -3.60 13.23
C TYR A 49 -8.56 -3.51 14.69
N ASN A 50 -7.85 -4.24 15.55
CA ASN A 50 -8.13 -4.29 16.98
C ASN A 50 -7.75 -3.01 17.72
N TRP A 51 -6.94 -2.17 17.10
CA TRP A 51 -6.44 -0.92 17.67
C TRP A 51 -5.75 -1.14 19.01
N ASP A 52 -4.85 -2.12 19.03
CA ASP A 52 -4.09 -2.48 20.23
C ASP A 52 -3.05 -1.42 20.60
N ALA A 53 -2.31 -1.63 21.70
CA ALA A 53 -1.35 -0.64 22.18
C ALA A 53 -0.26 -0.34 21.16
N TRP A 54 0.18 -1.31 20.39
CA TRP A 54 1.18 -1.11 19.34
C TRP A 54 0.61 -0.22 18.23
N ALA A 55 -0.60 -0.51 17.77
CA ALA A 55 -1.24 0.26 16.70
C ALA A 55 -1.47 1.71 17.12
N GLN A 56 -1.90 1.93 18.36
CA GLN A 56 -2.12 3.28 18.90
C GLN A 56 -0.86 4.14 18.87
N LYS A 57 0.31 3.52 19.04
CA LYS A 57 1.59 4.24 19.04
C LYS A 57 2.20 4.40 17.66
N THR A 58 1.86 3.53 16.73
CA THR A 58 2.60 3.35 15.48
C THR A 58 1.83 3.86 14.26
N ILE A 59 0.52 3.69 14.25
CA ILE A 59 -0.29 3.91 13.05
C ILE A 59 -0.89 5.32 13.06
N PRO A 60 -0.53 6.14 12.06
CA PRO A 60 -1.19 7.43 11.86
C PRO A 60 -2.63 7.23 11.37
N VAL A 61 -3.52 8.13 11.75
CA VAL A 61 -4.92 8.11 11.33
C VAL A 61 -5.25 9.43 10.63
N PRO A 62 -5.83 9.44 9.42
CA PRO A 62 -6.24 8.27 8.64
C PRO A 62 -5.09 7.63 7.86
N MET A 63 -5.21 6.35 7.56
CA MET A 63 -4.22 5.63 6.76
C MET A 63 -4.91 4.54 5.94
N THR A 64 -4.60 4.49 4.65
CA THR A 64 -4.98 3.36 3.81
C THR A 64 -4.10 2.17 4.17
N ILE A 65 -4.71 1.02 4.41
CA ILE A 65 -3.98 -0.17 4.85
C ILE A 65 -3.92 -1.24 3.78
N GLY A 66 -3.08 -2.26 4.04
CA GLY A 66 -2.84 -3.38 3.13
C GLY A 66 -1.44 -3.28 2.55
N HIS A 67 -0.67 -4.37 2.70
CA HIS A 67 0.72 -4.38 2.25
C HIS A 67 1.13 -5.74 1.65
N GLU A 68 0.19 -6.67 1.53
CA GLU A 68 0.42 -7.96 0.85
C GLU A 68 -0.54 -8.05 -0.33
N PHE A 69 0.01 -7.86 -1.52
CA PHE A 69 -0.83 -7.73 -2.71
C PHE A 69 -0.12 -8.26 -3.95
N VAL A 70 -0.91 -8.60 -4.97
CA VAL A 70 -0.46 -8.86 -6.32
C VAL A 70 -1.32 -8.04 -7.28
N GLY A 71 -0.71 -7.52 -8.31
CA GLY A 71 -1.44 -6.72 -9.28
C GLY A 71 -0.67 -6.52 -10.58
N GLU A 72 -1.26 -5.73 -11.46
CA GLU A 72 -0.67 -5.39 -12.75
C GLU A 72 -0.19 -3.94 -12.74
N ILE A 73 0.95 -3.69 -13.34
CA ILE A 73 1.45 -2.33 -13.49
C ILE A 73 0.50 -1.55 -14.41
N ALA A 74 -0.05 -0.46 -13.88
CA ALA A 74 -0.96 0.43 -14.61
C ALA A 74 -0.23 1.64 -15.19
N ALA A 75 0.86 2.07 -14.56
CA ALA A 75 1.67 3.19 -15.03
C ALA A 75 3.06 3.10 -14.41
N THR A 76 4.05 3.66 -15.12
CA THR A 76 5.44 3.72 -14.62
C THR A 76 5.94 5.15 -14.68
N GLY A 77 6.78 5.51 -13.72
CA GLY A 77 7.47 6.79 -13.69
C GLY A 77 8.56 6.85 -14.77
N SER A 78 9.00 8.06 -15.07
CA SER A 78 9.94 8.32 -16.18
C SER A 78 11.31 7.67 -15.99
N ASN A 79 11.73 7.43 -14.76
CA ASN A 79 13.03 6.83 -14.46
C ASN A 79 12.97 5.30 -14.30
N VAL A 80 11.79 4.70 -14.37
CA VAL A 80 11.63 3.25 -14.16
C VAL A 80 12.16 2.47 -15.35
N ARG A 81 12.94 1.43 -15.08
CA ARG A 81 13.49 0.50 -16.08
C ARG A 81 13.18 -0.93 -15.67
N GLY A 82 12.96 -1.79 -16.64
CA GLY A 82 12.74 -3.22 -16.39
C GLY A 82 11.32 -3.61 -16.06
N PHE A 83 10.39 -2.66 -15.97
CA PHE A 83 8.97 -2.90 -15.73
C PHE A 83 8.15 -2.17 -16.79
N ALA A 84 7.04 -2.78 -17.19
CA ALA A 84 6.14 -2.22 -18.18
C ALA A 84 4.69 -2.38 -17.78
N GLU A 85 3.82 -1.53 -18.32
CA GLU A 85 2.38 -1.65 -18.12
C GLU A 85 1.91 -3.06 -18.48
N GLY A 86 1.06 -3.66 -17.66
CA GLY A 86 0.55 -5.00 -17.83
C GLY A 86 1.35 -6.08 -17.13
N ASP A 87 2.57 -5.80 -16.66
CA ASP A 87 3.36 -6.78 -15.93
C ASP A 87 2.66 -7.17 -14.62
N LEU A 88 2.65 -8.47 -14.32
CA LEU A 88 2.12 -8.98 -13.05
C LEU A 88 3.24 -8.92 -12.02
N VAL A 89 2.97 -8.23 -10.91
CA VAL A 89 3.99 -7.97 -9.89
C VAL A 89 3.42 -8.14 -8.48
N VAL A 90 4.33 -8.38 -7.54
CA VAL A 90 4.04 -8.32 -6.10
C VAL A 90 4.90 -7.24 -5.48
N GLY A 91 4.46 -6.68 -4.36
CA GLY A 91 5.22 -5.67 -3.65
C GLY A 91 6.08 -6.25 -2.53
N GLU A 92 7.29 -5.71 -2.38
CA GLU A 92 8.10 -5.91 -1.17
C GLU A 92 7.85 -4.71 -0.26
N GLY A 93 7.40 -5.00 0.97
CA GLY A 93 6.95 -3.96 1.90
C GLY A 93 8.06 -3.15 2.58
N HIS A 94 9.32 -3.44 2.30
CA HIS A 94 10.43 -2.78 2.95
C HIS A 94 11.11 -1.79 2.01
N ILE A 95 11.31 -0.58 2.50
CA ILE A 95 12.10 0.44 1.80
C ILE A 95 13.51 0.37 2.39
N THR A 96 14.49 0.07 1.55
CA THR A 96 15.86 -0.17 2.00
C THR A 96 16.81 0.89 1.48
N CYS A 97 17.93 1.07 2.17
CA CYS A 97 18.97 2.00 1.71
C CYS A 97 19.88 1.39 0.63
N GLY A 98 19.91 0.07 0.52
CA GLY A 98 20.77 -0.63 -0.43
C GLY A 98 22.26 -0.72 -0.04
N HIS A 99 22.62 -0.20 1.13
CA HIS A 99 24.04 -0.08 1.53
C HIS A 99 24.39 -0.81 2.83
N CYS A 100 23.43 -0.99 3.74
CA CYS A 100 23.72 -1.59 5.03
C CYS A 100 23.63 -3.12 4.96
N ARG A 101 24.19 -3.77 5.95
CA ARG A 101 24.19 -5.24 6.01
C ARG A 101 22.81 -5.84 6.15
N ASN A 102 21.83 -5.07 6.61
CA ASN A 102 20.45 -5.56 6.79
C ASN A 102 19.62 -5.45 5.50
N CYS A 103 20.08 -4.75 4.50
CA CYS A 103 19.44 -4.68 3.21
C CYS A 103 19.84 -5.86 2.32
#